data_41940bd8f834123ebb3f5b4f1d203037
#
_entry.id   41940bd8f834123ebb3f5b4f1d203037
#
_cell.length_a   1.000
_cell.length_b   1.000
_cell.length_c   1.000
_cell.angle_alpha   90.00
_cell.angle_beta   90.00
_cell.angle_gamma   90.00
#
_symmetry.space_group_name_H-M   'P 1'
#
loop_
_entity.id
_entity.type
_entity.pdbx_description
1 polymer ?
#
loop_
_entity_poly.entity_id
_entity_poly.type
_entity_poly.pdbx_seq_one_letter_code
_entity_poly.pdbx_strand_id
1 'polypeptide(L)'
;MSTGPILTVPPTVAQVIAKARALIAESQAVSAEVLLRPLVEKYPDCVEAWMILADLAEQRGDDERARACLASAQAQAPRSEALAVNIAQAQLEAGKLGDAVETLGRLIAAQPVSVLGWVMLGDVLQLGGLPALAATARYEGITRGQSLGLMVSMETTPEPLRPVIEQLIASINEEKFSRIGNAFARMREQLGAAEIQRVEHAIAAYLGQVADGPTSPHQQPKFLFFPGLPAGPYHDPYLHPWAKKLDDAYDAIRAEALGVLGQQGKLENFLSFQPGQSKAGYLGGEGSNPSWDAFFFYRHGQRYDANHAACPATSRALSEIELCQVDGQAPEICFSILQPGTHIMPHHGVTNTRLVMHLPLIVPPGCALKVHGAEEHVWKERELVMFDDTFRHEAWNKSEQARVVLLMDCWNPHLTGAERIAVRHLTETIATYENFPLEQLPAIARQLRGDTPQPA
;
A
#
# COMPACT_ATOMS: atom_id res chain seq x y z
N MET A 1 -24.61 -10.82 -6.93
CA MET A 1 -25.06 -10.88 -5.54
C MET A 1 -25.29 -12.34 -5.21
N SER A 2 -24.34 -12.99 -4.59
CA SER A 2 -24.48 -14.37 -4.11
C SER A 2 -24.79 -14.28 -2.62
N THR A 3 -26.06 -14.45 -2.26
CA THR A 3 -26.46 -14.70 -0.88
C THR A 3 -25.89 -16.06 -0.49
N GLY A 4 -24.78 -16.04 0.29
CA GLY A 4 -24.29 -17.26 0.90
C GLY A 4 -25.42 -17.95 1.70
N PRO A 5 -25.39 -19.27 1.84
CA PRO A 5 -26.43 -20.00 2.52
C PRO A 5 -26.53 -19.50 3.97
N ILE A 6 -27.72 -19.05 4.36
CA ILE A 6 -28.08 -18.85 5.77
C ILE A 6 -27.89 -20.21 6.43
N LEU A 7 -26.86 -20.36 7.25
CA LEU A 7 -26.64 -21.57 8.07
C LEU A 7 -27.84 -21.73 9.00
N THR A 8 -28.77 -22.58 8.62
CA THR A 8 -29.92 -22.93 9.46
C THR A 8 -29.40 -23.79 10.61
N VAL A 9 -29.44 -23.24 11.83
CA VAL A 9 -29.10 -23.97 13.05
C VAL A 9 -30.01 -25.19 13.19
N PRO A 10 -29.45 -26.40 13.41
CA PRO A 10 -30.28 -27.60 13.58
C PRO A 10 -31.32 -27.42 14.70
N PRO A 11 -32.52 -27.99 14.59
CA PRO A 11 -33.59 -27.79 15.59
C PRO A 11 -33.17 -28.08 17.04
N THR A 12 -32.30 -29.05 17.25
CA THR A 12 -31.74 -29.40 18.56
C THR A 12 -30.86 -28.32 19.15
N VAL A 13 -30.06 -27.63 18.32
CA VAL A 13 -29.20 -26.52 18.76
C VAL A 13 -30.07 -25.31 19.10
N ALA A 14 -31.06 -24.97 18.28
CA ALA A 14 -32.00 -23.89 18.54
C ALA A 14 -32.78 -24.08 19.85
N GLN A 15 -33.18 -25.32 20.15
CA GLN A 15 -33.85 -25.63 21.40
C GLN A 15 -32.94 -25.43 22.63
N VAL A 16 -31.68 -25.81 22.56
CA VAL A 16 -30.71 -25.61 23.64
C VAL A 16 -30.46 -24.12 23.87
N ILE A 17 -30.31 -23.33 22.81
CA ILE A 17 -30.13 -21.88 22.89
C ILE A 17 -31.37 -21.22 23.51
N ALA A 18 -32.59 -21.57 23.08
CA ALA A 18 -33.82 -21.05 23.65
C ALA A 18 -33.93 -21.35 25.15
N LYS A 19 -33.54 -22.57 25.57
CA LYS A 19 -33.51 -22.96 26.98
C LYS A 19 -32.46 -22.18 27.75
N ALA A 20 -31.28 -21.95 27.19
CA ALA A 20 -30.26 -21.14 27.85
C ALA A 20 -30.72 -19.71 28.06
N ARG A 21 -31.37 -19.09 27.08
CA ARG A 21 -31.95 -17.75 27.18
C ARG A 21 -33.05 -17.68 28.26
N ALA A 22 -33.91 -18.72 28.35
CA ALA A 22 -34.92 -18.80 29.43
C ALA A 22 -34.28 -18.87 30.79
N LEU A 23 -33.23 -19.67 30.98
CA LEU A 23 -32.46 -19.77 32.23
C LEU A 23 -31.84 -18.43 32.62
N ILE A 24 -31.30 -17.68 31.65
CA ILE A 24 -30.73 -16.34 31.88
C ILE A 24 -31.82 -15.37 32.36
N ALA A 25 -33.00 -15.40 31.73
CA ALA A 25 -34.14 -14.58 32.12
C ALA A 25 -34.64 -14.89 33.55
N GLU A 26 -34.44 -16.13 33.99
CA GLU A 26 -34.73 -16.60 35.36
C GLU A 26 -33.55 -16.37 36.34
N SER A 27 -32.55 -15.60 35.98
CA SER A 27 -31.33 -15.34 36.75
C SER A 27 -30.49 -16.59 37.06
N GLN A 28 -30.63 -17.65 36.26
CA GLN A 28 -29.89 -18.91 36.39
C GLN A 28 -28.68 -18.97 35.44
N ALA A 29 -27.82 -17.97 35.47
CA ALA A 29 -26.68 -17.80 34.58
C ALA A 29 -25.73 -19.02 34.58
N VAL A 30 -25.46 -19.62 35.73
CA VAL A 30 -24.59 -20.82 35.86
C VAL A 30 -25.22 -22.01 35.13
N SER A 31 -26.51 -22.22 35.26
CA SER A 31 -27.21 -23.31 34.58
C SER A 31 -27.22 -23.14 33.06
N ALA A 32 -27.36 -21.90 32.58
CA ALA A 32 -27.25 -21.57 31.16
C ALA A 32 -25.82 -21.87 30.61
N GLU A 33 -24.79 -21.52 31.36
CA GLU A 33 -23.41 -21.79 30.97
C GLU A 33 -23.11 -23.29 30.91
N VAL A 34 -23.53 -24.06 31.90
CA VAL A 34 -23.39 -25.52 31.92
C VAL A 34 -24.06 -26.17 30.70
N LEU A 35 -25.18 -25.59 30.23
CA LEU A 35 -25.90 -26.06 29.07
C LEU A 35 -25.19 -25.68 27.74
N LEU A 36 -24.56 -24.51 27.67
CA LEU A 36 -23.95 -24.00 26.44
C LEU A 36 -22.53 -24.51 26.20
N ARG A 37 -21.75 -24.83 27.24
CA ARG A 37 -20.36 -25.34 27.07
C ARG A 37 -20.28 -26.60 26.21
N PRO A 38 -21.03 -27.69 26.49
CA PRO A 38 -21.03 -28.87 25.64
C PRO A 38 -21.57 -28.60 24.22
N LEU A 39 -22.43 -27.57 24.09
CA LEU A 39 -22.98 -27.21 22.80
C LEU A 39 -21.89 -26.64 21.87
N VAL A 40 -21.05 -25.71 22.35
CA VAL A 40 -19.97 -25.11 21.54
C VAL A 40 -18.80 -26.09 21.30
N GLU A 41 -18.60 -27.06 22.19
CA GLU A 41 -17.65 -28.16 21.96
C GLU A 41 -18.09 -29.07 20.83
N LYS A 42 -19.40 -29.36 20.75
CA LYS A 42 -19.98 -30.23 19.72
C LYS A 42 -20.29 -29.51 18.42
N TYR A 43 -20.66 -28.22 18.50
CA TYR A 43 -21.03 -27.35 17.39
C TYR A 43 -20.28 -26.02 17.49
N PRO A 44 -18.97 -26.01 17.19
CA PRO A 44 -18.11 -24.83 17.33
C PRO A 44 -18.53 -23.68 16.39
N ASP A 45 -19.26 -23.98 15.32
CA ASP A 45 -19.83 -23.04 14.36
C ASP A 45 -21.06 -22.30 14.86
N CYS A 46 -21.55 -22.63 16.07
CA CYS A 46 -22.68 -21.95 16.69
C CYS A 46 -22.25 -20.58 17.28
N VAL A 47 -22.15 -19.56 16.42
CA VAL A 47 -21.77 -18.18 16.80
C VAL A 47 -22.62 -17.63 17.96
N GLU A 48 -23.94 -17.88 17.92
CA GLU A 48 -24.89 -17.39 18.93
C GLU A 48 -24.57 -17.94 20.32
N ALA A 49 -24.19 -19.22 20.43
CA ALA A 49 -23.83 -19.83 21.72
C ALA A 49 -22.54 -19.21 22.29
N TRP A 50 -21.56 -18.93 21.43
CA TRP A 50 -20.34 -18.23 21.83
C TRP A 50 -20.62 -16.81 22.32
N MET A 51 -21.53 -16.08 21.65
CA MET A 51 -21.96 -14.74 22.08
C MET A 51 -22.60 -14.77 23.46
N ILE A 52 -23.53 -15.70 23.70
CA ILE A 52 -24.18 -15.84 25.04
C ILE A 52 -23.17 -16.20 26.12
N LEU A 53 -22.20 -17.06 25.83
CA LEU A 53 -21.12 -17.39 26.77
C LEU A 53 -20.23 -16.18 27.08
N ALA A 54 -20.00 -15.31 26.11
CA ALA A 54 -19.27 -14.07 26.31
C ALA A 54 -20.03 -13.12 27.25
N ASP A 55 -21.32 -12.89 26.99
CA ASP A 55 -22.18 -12.03 27.83
C ASP A 55 -22.23 -12.54 29.28
N LEU A 56 -22.32 -13.86 29.47
CA LEU A 56 -22.30 -14.48 30.80
C LEU A 56 -20.95 -14.32 31.53
N ALA A 57 -19.84 -14.33 30.79
CA ALA A 57 -18.51 -14.09 31.34
C ALA A 57 -18.36 -12.60 31.74
N GLU A 58 -18.80 -11.68 30.91
CA GLU A 58 -18.77 -10.25 31.19
C GLU A 58 -19.56 -9.88 32.42
N GLN A 59 -20.79 -10.42 32.56
CA GLN A 59 -21.63 -10.20 33.75
C GLN A 59 -20.96 -10.63 35.07
N ARG A 60 -19.97 -11.52 35.00
CA ARG A 60 -19.19 -11.97 36.17
C ARG A 60 -17.84 -11.24 36.32
N GLY A 61 -17.52 -10.34 35.43
CA GLY A 61 -16.22 -9.67 35.40
C GLY A 61 -15.05 -10.55 34.92
N ASP A 62 -15.36 -11.67 34.25
CA ASP A 62 -14.33 -12.55 33.64
C ASP A 62 -14.02 -12.12 32.22
N ASP A 63 -13.28 -11.01 32.12
CA ASP A 63 -12.96 -10.37 30.85
C ASP A 63 -12.10 -11.26 29.93
N GLU A 64 -11.21 -12.09 30.51
CA GLU A 64 -10.38 -12.99 29.71
C GLU A 64 -11.24 -14.03 29.01
N ARG A 65 -12.17 -14.60 29.71
CA ARG A 65 -13.10 -15.58 29.14
C ARG A 65 -14.06 -14.97 28.16
N ALA A 66 -14.56 -13.78 28.42
CA ALA A 66 -15.40 -13.04 27.47
C ALA A 66 -14.67 -12.82 26.15
N ARG A 67 -13.43 -12.34 26.19
CA ARG A 67 -12.59 -12.18 25.01
C ARG A 67 -12.39 -13.50 24.24
N ALA A 68 -12.11 -14.59 24.95
CA ALA A 68 -11.93 -15.91 24.34
C ALA A 68 -13.21 -16.39 23.62
N CYS A 69 -14.37 -16.18 24.21
CA CYS A 69 -15.66 -16.55 23.61
C CYS A 69 -15.95 -15.68 22.38
N LEU A 70 -15.73 -14.36 22.44
CA LEU A 70 -15.93 -13.45 21.32
C LEU A 70 -14.96 -13.77 20.17
N ALA A 71 -13.70 -14.10 20.49
CA ALA A 71 -12.73 -14.53 19.48
C ALA A 71 -13.17 -15.83 18.80
N SER A 72 -13.73 -16.78 19.55
CA SER A 72 -14.28 -18.02 19.00
C SER A 72 -15.48 -17.75 18.09
N ALA A 73 -16.41 -16.90 18.52
CA ALA A 73 -17.54 -16.47 17.69
C ALA A 73 -17.07 -15.86 16.35
N GLN A 74 -16.10 -14.96 16.42
CA GLN A 74 -15.56 -14.29 15.24
C GLN A 74 -14.77 -15.26 14.32
N ALA A 75 -14.06 -16.24 14.91
CA ALA A 75 -13.34 -17.25 14.14
C ALA A 75 -14.26 -18.13 13.29
N GLN A 76 -15.51 -18.36 13.74
CA GLN A 76 -16.51 -19.09 12.96
C GLN A 76 -17.14 -18.26 11.83
N ALA A 77 -17.11 -16.95 11.94
CA ALA A 77 -17.64 -16.03 10.93
C ALA A 77 -16.66 -14.87 10.66
N PRO A 78 -15.41 -15.17 10.23
CA PRO A 78 -14.33 -14.21 10.16
C PRO A 78 -14.59 -13.05 9.18
N ARG A 79 -15.46 -13.26 8.20
CA ARG A 79 -15.88 -12.24 7.22
C ARG A 79 -17.23 -11.59 7.54
N SER A 80 -17.80 -11.84 8.72
CA SER A 80 -19.03 -11.18 9.14
C SER A 80 -18.72 -9.78 9.70
N GLU A 81 -18.75 -8.77 8.81
CA GLU A 81 -18.59 -7.37 9.22
C GLU A 81 -19.59 -6.98 10.30
N ALA A 82 -20.86 -7.34 10.13
CA ALA A 82 -21.90 -7.02 11.10
C ALA A 82 -21.62 -7.61 12.50
N LEU A 83 -21.13 -8.87 12.59
CA LEU A 83 -20.78 -9.49 13.86
C LEU A 83 -19.62 -8.76 14.52
N ALA A 84 -18.53 -8.52 13.78
CA ALA A 84 -17.35 -7.87 14.33
C ALA A 84 -17.62 -6.43 14.76
N VAL A 85 -18.40 -5.68 13.97
CA VAL A 85 -18.82 -4.31 14.28
C VAL A 85 -19.68 -4.27 15.55
N ASN A 86 -20.65 -5.16 15.69
CA ASN A 86 -21.48 -5.22 16.89
C ASN A 86 -20.66 -5.56 18.15
N ILE A 87 -19.72 -6.51 18.04
CA ILE A 87 -18.80 -6.84 19.13
C ILE A 87 -17.94 -5.62 19.50
N ALA A 88 -17.31 -4.99 18.50
CA ALA A 88 -16.45 -3.83 18.73
C ALA A 88 -17.21 -2.64 19.31
N GLN A 89 -18.46 -2.42 18.87
CA GLN A 89 -19.31 -1.37 19.40
C GLN A 89 -19.63 -1.60 20.90
N ALA A 90 -20.01 -2.82 21.28
CA ALA A 90 -20.25 -3.17 22.67
C ALA A 90 -18.98 -3.01 23.53
N GLN A 91 -17.81 -3.43 23.00
CA GLN A 91 -16.53 -3.25 23.66
C GLN A 91 -16.16 -1.76 23.84
N LEU A 92 -16.47 -0.94 22.85
CA LEU A 92 -16.25 0.50 22.89
C LEU A 92 -17.13 1.17 23.96
N GLU A 93 -18.41 0.83 24.00
CA GLU A 93 -19.37 1.32 25.00
C GLU A 93 -18.98 0.92 26.44
N ALA A 94 -18.37 -0.24 26.59
CA ALA A 94 -17.80 -0.72 27.83
C ALA A 94 -16.41 -0.11 28.18
N GLY A 95 -15.84 0.74 27.33
CA GLY A 95 -14.50 1.32 27.50
C GLY A 95 -13.35 0.33 27.26
N LYS A 96 -13.62 -0.86 26.68
CA LYS A 96 -12.65 -1.92 26.42
C LYS A 96 -11.92 -1.69 25.09
N LEU A 97 -11.18 -0.57 24.96
CA LEU A 97 -10.59 -0.13 23.70
C LEU A 97 -9.62 -1.16 23.11
N GLY A 98 -8.79 -1.79 23.93
CA GLY A 98 -7.84 -2.81 23.45
C GLY A 98 -8.51 -4.05 22.86
N ASP A 99 -9.65 -4.45 23.44
CA ASP A 99 -10.43 -5.58 22.93
C ASP A 99 -11.11 -5.23 21.61
N ALA A 100 -11.62 -4.00 21.47
CA ALA A 100 -12.19 -3.50 20.23
C ALA A 100 -11.12 -3.46 19.09
N VAL A 101 -9.88 -3.04 19.38
CA VAL A 101 -8.77 -3.07 18.43
C VAL A 101 -8.51 -4.51 17.94
N GLU A 102 -8.48 -5.49 18.83
CA GLU A 102 -8.27 -6.90 18.42
C GLU A 102 -9.43 -7.43 17.56
N THR A 103 -10.67 -7.11 17.94
CA THR A 103 -11.85 -7.54 17.19
C THR A 103 -11.85 -6.98 15.78
N LEU A 104 -11.58 -5.68 15.62
CA LEU A 104 -11.50 -5.02 14.32
C LEU A 104 -10.28 -5.46 13.53
N GLY A 105 -9.14 -5.70 14.19
CA GLY A 105 -7.95 -6.25 13.57
C GLY A 105 -8.18 -7.62 12.94
N ARG A 106 -8.91 -8.52 13.61
CA ARG A 106 -9.31 -9.83 13.05
C ARG A 106 -10.24 -9.68 11.84
N LEU A 107 -11.20 -8.75 11.90
CA LEU A 107 -12.08 -8.46 10.77
C LEU A 107 -11.26 -7.98 9.56
N ILE A 108 -10.39 -6.99 9.75
CA ILE A 108 -9.57 -6.40 8.69
C ILE A 108 -8.61 -7.45 8.08
N ALA A 109 -8.04 -8.33 8.90
CA ALA A 109 -7.20 -9.42 8.41
C ALA A 109 -7.98 -10.42 7.53
N ALA A 110 -9.24 -10.73 7.89
CA ALA A 110 -10.09 -11.62 7.12
C ALA A 110 -10.76 -10.94 5.91
N GLN A 111 -11.02 -9.66 6.00
CA GLN A 111 -11.70 -8.82 5.01
C GLN A 111 -11.04 -7.44 4.89
N PRO A 112 -9.88 -7.34 4.21
CA PRO A 112 -9.13 -6.09 4.11
C PRO A 112 -9.89 -4.91 3.49
N VAL A 113 -10.97 -5.18 2.74
CA VAL A 113 -11.81 -4.16 2.09
C VAL A 113 -12.98 -3.67 2.97
N SER A 114 -13.07 -4.09 4.24
CA SER A 114 -14.10 -3.65 5.18
C SER A 114 -13.92 -2.15 5.52
N VAL A 115 -14.65 -1.28 4.83
CA VAL A 115 -14.62 0.17 5.07
C VAL A 115 -15.01 0.49 6.50
N LEU A 116 -16.12 -0.11 6.97
CA LEU A 116 -16.63 0.13 8.31
C LEU A 116 -15.67 -0.36 9.40
N GLY A 117 -15.01 -1.51 9.18
CA GLY A 117 -14.00 -2.03 10.09
C GLY A 117 -12.83 -1.07 10.26
N TRP A 118 -12.34 -0.48 9.18
CA TRP A 118 -11.27 0.50 9.21
C TRP A 118 -11.70 1.83 9.86
N VAL A 119 -12.88 2.34 9.54
CA VAL A 119 -13.39 3.59 10.14
C VAL A 119 -13.57 3.44 11.64
N MET A 120 -14.21 2.33 12.09
CA MET A 120 -14.36 2.06 13.52
C MET A 120 -13.03 1.86 14.23
N LEU A 121 -12.05 1.21 13.59
CA LEU A 121 -10.70 1.13 14.16
C LEU A 121 -10.11 2.52 14.37
N GLY A 122 -10.32 3.43 13.43
CA GLY A 122 -9.95 4.84 13.58
C GLY A 122 -10.63 5.51 14.78
N ASP A 123 -11.91 5.26 15.01
CA ASP A 123 -12.64 5.84 16.15
C ASP A 123 -12.13 5.29 17.50
N VAL A 124 -11.89 3.99 17.58
CA VAL A 124 -11.30 3.36 18.77
C VAL A 124 -9.91 3.92 19.08
N LEU A 125 -9.06 4.06 18.05
CA LEU A 125 -7.72 4.63 18.20
C LEU A 125 -7.74 6.10 18.61
N GLN A 126 -8.70 6.89 18.09
CA GLN A 126 -8.89 8.28 18.48
C GLN A 126 -9.23 8.40 19.97
N LEU A 127 -10.17 7.58 20.45
CA LEU A 127 -10.54 7.53 21.87
C LEU A 127 -9.39 7.02 22.74
N GLY A 128 -8.55 6.15 22.20
CA GLY A 128 -7.34 5.67 22.86
C GLY A 128 -6.18 6.66 22.90
N GLY A 129 -6.36 7.91 22.41
CA GLY A 129 -5.31 8.94 22.40
C GLY A 129 -4.24 8.70 21.34
N LEU A 130 -4.57 8.00 20.26
CA LEU A 130 -3.67 7.69 19.15
C LEU A 130 -4.15 8.35 17.82
N PRO A 131 -4.28 9.70 17.78
CA PRO A 131 -4.90 10.41 16.64
C PRO A 131 -4.20 10.16 15.32
N ALA A 132 -2.90 10.00 15.36
CA ALA A 132 -2.11 9.71 14.17
C ALA A 132 -2.46 8.37 13.52
N LEU A 133 -2.59 7.31 14.31
CA LEU A 133 -3.02 6.00 13.83
C LEU A 133 -4.51 5.99 13.46
N ALA A 134 -5.33 6.76 14.18
CA ALA A 134 -6.74 6.93 13.88
C ALA A 134 -6.96 7.51 12.47
N ALA A 135 -6.24 8.56 12.13
CA ALA A 135 -6.31 9.18 10.80
C ALA A 135 -5.83 8.22 9.70
N THR A 136 -4.74 7.47 9.94
CA THR A 136 -4.24 6.46 8.99
C THR A 136 -5.26 5.33 8.77
N ALA A 137 -5.91 4.82 9.84
CA ALA A 137 -6.95 3.81 9.73
C ALA A 137 -8.16 4.31 8.92
N ARG A 138 -8.61 5.54 9.17
CA ARG A 138 -9.70 6.17 8.42
C ARG A 138 -9.34 6.40 6.96
N TYR A 139 -8.11 6.81 6.67
CA TYR A 139 -7.59 6.95 5.31
C TYR A 139 -7.65 5.63 4.55
N GLU A 140 -7.20 4.52 5.16
CA GLU A 140 -7.30 3.18 4.60
C GLU A 140 -8.76 2.81 4.28
N GLY A 141 -9.68 3.08 5.19
CA GLY A 141 -11.11 2.82 4.97
C GLY A 141 -11.68 3.58 3.77
N ILE A 142 -11.40 4.87 3.66
CA ILE A 142 -11.85 5.70 2.53
C ILE A 142 -11.23 5.23 1.22
N THR A 143 -9.92 5.01 1.18
CA THR A 143 -9.20 4.59 -0.03
C THR A 143 -9.70 3.23 -0.54
N ARG A 144 -9.96 2.29 0.36
CA ARG A 144 -10.53 0.98 -0.01
C ARG A 144 -11.97 1.10 -0.50
N GLY A 145 -12.78 1.96 0.11
CA GLY A 145 -14.11 2.30 -0.40
C GLY A 145 -14.05 2.86 -1.81
N GLN A 146 -13.14 3.79 -2.06
CA GLN A 146 -12.92 4.38 -3.38
C GLN A 146 -12.48 3.33 -4.43
N SER A 147 -11.63 2.39 -4.05
CA SER A 147 -11.23 1.29 -4.93
C SER A 147 -12.39 0.37 -5.33
N LEU A 148 -13.47 0.35 -4.54
CA LEU A 148 -14.73 -0.34 -4.83
C LEU A 148 -15.75 0.55 -5.57
N GLY A 149 -15.37 1.76 -5.96
CA GLY A 149 -16.25 2.74 -6.60
C GLY A 149 -17.21 3.44 -5.65
N LEU A 150 -17.01 3.29 -4.33
CA LEU A 150 -17.78 3.98 -3.29
C LEU A 150 -17.06 5.26 -2.86
N MET A 151 -17.78 6.29 -2.44
CA MET A 151 -17.21 7.51 -1.86
C MET A 151 -16.16 8.22 -2.74
N VAL A 152 -16.18 7.99 -4.06
CA VAL A 152 -15.29 8.65 -5.03
C VAL A 152 -15.69 10.10 -5.23
N SER A 153 -17.00 10.38 -5.13
CA SER A 153 -17.60 11.72 -5.18
C SER A 153 -18.83 11.78 -4.28
N MET A 154 -19.39 12.97 -4.10
CA MET A 154 -20.66 13.12 -3.37
C MET A 154 -21.82 12.37 -4.04
N GLU A 155 -21.76 12.15 -5.35
CA GLU A 155 -22.76 11.40 -6.11
C GLU A 155 -22.68 9.89 -5.81
N THR A 156 -21.48 9.35 -5.65
CA THR A 156 -21.24 7.94 -5.31
C THR A 156 -21.33 7.65 -3.81
N THR A 157 -21.47 8.68 -2.98
CA THR A 157 -21.64 8.56 -1.53
C THR A 157 -23.12 8.56 -1.18
N PRO A 158 -23.67 7.53 -0.51
CA PRO A 158 -25.05 7.50 -0.05
C PRO A 158 -25.38 8.75 0.79
N GLU A 159 -26.53 9.39 0.50
CA GLU A 159 -26.90 10.68 1.11
C GLU A 159 -26.81 10.72 2.64
N PRO A 160 -27.26 9.71 3.39
CA PRO A 160 -27.14 9.70 4.86
C PRO A 160 -25.70 9.66 5.38
N LEU A 161 -24.75 9.17 4.57
CA LEU A 161 -23.34 9.04 4.94
C LEU A 161 -22.48 10.25 4.58
N ARG A 162 -23.00 11.17 3.73
CA ARG A 162 -22.25 12.34 3.24
C ARG A 162 -21.64 13.17 4.37
N PRO A 163 -22.41 13.60 5.40
CA PRO A 163 -21.85 14.41 6.48
C PRO A 163 -20.75 13.66 7.27
N VAL A 164 -20.91 12.35 7.48
CA VAL A 164 -19.92 11.53 8.18
C VAL A 164 -18.64 11.41 7.36
N ILE A 165 -18.77 11.17 6.07
CA ILE A 165 -17.61 11.06 5.16
C ILE A 165 -16.90 12.41 5.03
N GLU A 166 -17.61 13.54 4.93
CA GLU A 166 -17.02 14.88 4.94
C GLU A 166 -16.22 15.13 6.23
N GLN A 167 -16.78 14.79 7.38
CA GLN A 167 -16.10 14.94 8.65
C GLN A 167 -14.86 14.04 8.78
N LEU A 168 -14.94 12.80 8.29
CA LEU A 168 -13.80 11.88 8.25
C LEU A 168 -12.68 12.44 7.36
N ILE A 169 -13.00 12.89 6.15
CA ILE A 169 -12.04 13.50 5.23
C ILE A 169 -11.41 14.74 5.85
N ALA A 170 -12.19 15.59 6.51
CA ALA A 170 -11.68 16.77 7.20
C ALA A 170 -10.68 16.39 8.30
N SER A 171 -10.99 15.39 9.14
CA SER A 171 -10.11 14.93 10.21
C SER A 171 -8.81 14.29 9.67
N ILE A 172 -8.92 13.56 8.57
CA ILE A 172 -7.78 12.98 7.86
C ILE A 172 -6.86 14.09 7.35
N ASN A 173 -7.43 15.10 6.70
CA ASN A 173 -6.67 16.22 6.16
C ASN A 173 -5.99 17.03 7.28
N GLU A 174 -6.67 17.31 8.38
CA GLU A 174 -6.09 18.03 9.53
C GLU A 174 -4.84 17.32 10.06
N GLU A 175 -4.90 16.01 10.28
CA GLU A 175 -3.75 15.23 10.74
C GLU A 175 -2.64 15.19 9.70
N LYS A 176 -2.99 15.07 8.41
CA LYS A 176 -2.03 15.11 7.30
C LYS A 176 -1.30 16.46 7.27
N PHE A 177 -2.02 17.56 7.38
CA PHE A 177 -1.44 18.89 7.47
C PHE A 177 -0.50 19.03 8.67
N SER A 178 -0.93 18.57 9.84
CA SER A 178 -0.13 18.62 11.07
C SER A 178 1.17 17.84 10.93
N ARG A 179 1.13 16.62 10.44
CA ARG A 179 2.33 15.76 10.27
C ARG A 179 3.33 16.34 9.28
N ILE A 180 2.83 16.71 8.09
CA ILE A 180 3.68 17.31 7.05
C ILE A 180 4.25 18.64 7.56
N GLY A 181 3.44 19.48 8.19
CA GLY A 181 3.90 20.74 8.77
C GLY A 181 4.99 20.56 9.84
N ASN A 182 4.83 19.59 10.74
CA ASN A 182 5.82 19.29 11.78
C ASN A 182 7.13 18.70 11.21
N ALA A 183 7.05 17.81 10.24
CA ALA A 183 8.21 17.28 9.54
C ALA A 183 8.95 18.39 8.81
N PHE A 184 8.19 19.28 8.17
CA PHE A 184 8.71 20.37 7.39
C PHE A 184 9.38 21.47 8.24
N ALA A 185 8.81 21.81 9.40
CA ALA A 185 9.43 22.77 10.33
C ALA A 185 10.85 22.32 10.74
N ARG A 186 11.02 21.02 11.03
CA ARG A 186 12.34 20.45 11.35
C ARG A 186 13.31 20.52 10.16
N MET A 187 12.83 20.26 8.94
CA MET A 187 13.68 20.37 7.75
C MET A 187 14.11 21.82 7.47
N ARG A 188 13.23 22.79 7.72
CA ARG A 188 13.54 24.21 7.60
C ARG A 188 14.65 24.65 8.56
N GLU A 189 14.63 24.15 9.80
CA GLU A 189 15.69 24.40 10.77
C GLU A 189 17.04 23.77 10.36
N GLN A 190 17.00 22.57 9.77
CA GLN A 190 18.20 21.81 9.41
C GLN A 190 18.83 22.27 8.09
N LEU A 191 18.03 22.55 7.09
CA LEU A 191 18.48 22.81 5.72
C LEU A 191 18.48 24.31 5.36
N GLY A 192 17.74 25.13 6.08
CA GLY A 192 17.54 26.55 5.78
C GLY A 192 16.31 26.80 4.89
N ALA A 193 15.52 27.83 5.24
CA ALA A 193 14.27 28.14 4.55
C ALA A 193 14.46 28.48 3.06
N ALA A 194 15.53 29.18 2.72
CA ALA A 194 15.81 29.56 1.32
C ALA A 194 16.13 28.35 0.43
N GLU A 195 16.80 27.33 0.99
CA GLU A 195 17.25 26.15 0.26
C GLU A 195 16.11 25.19 -0.11
N ILE A 196 14.98 25.26 0.61
CA ILE A 196 13.84 24.35 0.43
C ILE A 196 12.54 25.08 0.06
N GLN A 197 12.63 26.34 -0.37
CA GLN A 197 11.44 27.14 -0.71
C GLN A 197 10.55 26.48 -1.79
N ARG A 198 11.15 25.83 -2.81
CA ARG A 198 10.38 25.12 -3.84
C ARG A 198 9.70 23.87 -3.27
N VAL A 199 10.31 23.20 -2.28
CA VAL A 199 9.68 22.07 -1.59
C VAL A 199 8.47 22.56 -0.79
N GLU A 200 8.54 23.74 -0.14
CA GLU A 200 7.38 24.37 0.52
C GLU A 200 6.23 24.60 -0.45
N HIS A 201 6.56 25.11 -1.62
CA HIS A 201 5.55 25.32 -2.66
C HIS A 201 4.94 24.00 -3.16
N ALA A 202 5.76 22.98 -3.35
CA ALA A 202 5.28 21.63 -3.72
C ALA A 202 4.38 21.02 -2.64
N ILE A 203 4.69 21.22 -1.36
CA ILE A 203 3.84 20.81 -0.24
C ILE A 203 2.50 21.56 -0.28
N ALA A 204 2.52 22.88 -0.47
CA ALA A 204 1.31 23.70 -0.55
C ALA A 204 0.40 23.25 -1.72
N ALA A 205 1.00 22.92 -2.87
CA ALA A 205 0.28 22.36 -4.02
C ALA A 205 -0.29 20.96 -3.72
N TYR A 206 0.51 20.07 -3.12
CA TYR A 206 0.09 18.73 -2.72
C TYR A 206 -1.07 18.74 -1.72
N LEU A 207 -1.10 19.74 -0.82
CA LEU A 207 -2.15 19.92 0.17
C LEU A 207 -3.36 20.73 -0.39
N GLY A 208 -3.33 21.13 -1.66
CA GLY A 208 -4.39 21.89 -2.29
C GLY A 208 -4.52 23.34 -1.80
N GLN A 209 -3.50 23.87 -1.13
CA GLN A 209 -3.46 25.27 -0.65
C GLN A 209 -3.17 26.25 -1.78
N VAL A 210 -2.48 25.80 -2.82
CA VAL A 210 -2.22 26.55 -4.04
C VAL A 210 -2.63 25.72 -5.25
N ALA A 211 -3.20 26.37 -6.25
CA ALA A 211 -3.57 25.73 -7.50
C ALA A 211 -2.36 25.75 -8.45
N ASP A 212 -1.45 24.79 -8.26
CA ASP A 212 -0.30 24.61 -9.15
C ASP A 212 -0.17 23.11 -9.50
N GLY A 213 -0.01 22.83 -10.78
CA GLY A 213 -0.01 21.48 -11.29
C GLY A 213 0.64 21.36 -12.66
N PRO A 214 0.65 20.16 -13.25
CA PRO A 214 1.20 19.95 -14.58
C PRO A 214 0.56 20.84 -15.63
N THR A 215 1.39 21.46 -16.48
CA THR A 215 0.90 22.30 -17.60
C THR A 215 0.59 21.48 -18.84
N SER A 216 1.16 20.27 -18.95
CA SER A 216 0.88 19.35 -20.06
C SER A 216 -0.29 18.42 -19.73
N PRO A 217 -1.27 18.22 -20.62
CA PRO A 217 -2.35 17.26 -20.42
C PRO A 217 -1.87 15.80 -20.41
N HIS A 218 -0.66 15.56 -20.87
CA HIS A 218 -0.04 14.22 -20.86
C HIS A 218 0.72 13.90 -19.57
N GLN A 219 0.97 14.90 -18.73
CA GLN A 219 1.67 14.75 -17.45
C GLN A 219 0.65 14.66 -16.31
N GLN A 220 0.57 13.51 -15.66
CA GLN A 220 -0.38 13.25 -14.56
C GLN A 220 0.30 12.37 -13.49
N PRO A 221 1.17 12.96 -12.64
CA PRO A 221 1.80 12.23 -11.54
C PRO A 221 0.73 11.67 -10.59
N LYS A 222 0.87 10.40 -10.21
CA LYS A 222 -0.12 9.71 -9.37
C LYS A 222 0.00 10.05 -7.88
N PHE A 223 1.13 10.59 -7.46
CA PHE A 223 1.43 10.82 -6.05
C PHE A 223 1.81 12.26 -5.77
N LEU A 224 2.94 12.73 -6.26
CA LEU A 224 3.46 14.06 -5.97
C LEU A 224 3.91 14.76 -7.26
N PHE A 225 3.34 15.94 -7.50
CA PHE A 225 3.87 16.88 -8.48
C PHE A 225 4.75 17.93 -7.79
N PHE A 226 5.96 18.11 -8.29
CA PHE A 226 6.88 19.15 -7.83
C PHE A 226 6.89 20.30 -8.86
N PRO A 227 6.27 21.47 -8.55
CA PRO A 227 6.24 22.60 -9.44
C PRO A 227 7.62 23.20 -9.71
N GLY A 228 7.76 23.85 -10.87
CA GLY A 228 8.99 24.57 -11.22
C GLY A 228 10.18 23.71 -11.63
N LEU A 229 10.01 22.39 -11.79
CA LEU A 229 10.97 21.54 -12.51
C LEU A 229 10.71 21.69 -14.03
N PRO A 230 11.78 21.62 -14.87
CA PRO A 230 11.60 21.61 -16.32
C PRO A 230 10.66 20.47 -16.73
N ALA A 231 9.53 20.84 -17.37
CA ALA A 231 8.57 19.89 -17.89
C ALA A 231 8.98 19.42 -19.29
N GLY A 232 9.09 18.11 -19.45
CA GLY A 232 9.39 17.51 -20.76
C GLY A 232 9.31 15.99 -20.70
N PRO A 233 8.89 15.34 -21.80
CA PRO A 233 8.84 13.89 -21.87
C PRO A 233 10.22 13.23 -21.72
N TYR A 234 11.26 13.83 -22.30
CA TYR A 234 12.63 13.33 -22.27
C TYR A 234 13.59 14.38 -21.72
N HIS A 235 14.63 13.92 -21.04
CA HIS A 235 15.68 14.74 -20.47
C HIS A 235 17.05 14.21 -20.89
N ASP A 236 18.07 15.08 -20.91
CA ASP A 236 19.43 14.68 -21.18
C ASP A 236 19.99 13.86 -20.01
N PRO A 237 20.33 12.56 -20.20
CA PRO A 237 20.87 11.71 -19.14
C PRO A 237 22.22 12.23 -18.60
N TYR A 238 22.97 12.97 -19.41
CA TYR A 238 24.29 13.50 -19.03
C TYR A 238 24.24 14.76 -18.17
N LEU A 239 23.03 15.26 -17.84
CA LEU A 239 22.84 16.18 -16.71
C LEU A 239 23.25 15.52 -15.37
N HIS A 240 23.30 14.19 -15.33
CA HIS A 240 23.94 13.44 -14.27
C HIS A 240 25.41 13.18 -14.60
N PRO A 241 26.38 13.80 -13.87
CA PRO A 241 27.81 13.60 -14.15
C PRO A 241 28.26 12.13 -14.09
N TRP A 242 27.54 11.30 -13.34
CA TRP A 242 27.83 9.87 -13.20
C TRP A 242 27.33 9.01 -14.36
N ALA A 243 26.47 9.53 -15.28
CA ALA A 243 25.93 8.76 -16.40
C ALA A 243 27.05 8.15 -17.28
N LYS A 244 28.16 8.87 -17.45
CA LYS A 244 29.33 8.37 -18.20
C LYS A 244 29.92 7.09 -17.61
N LYS A 245 29.83 6.87 -16.31
CA LYS A 245 30.30 5.63 -15.66
C LYS A 245 29.50 4.40 -16.11
N LEU A 246 28.20 4.58 -16.46
CA LEU A 246 27.38 3.53 -17.01
C LEU A 246 27.83 3.19 -18.45
N ASP A 247 28.18 4.20 -19.24
CA ASP A 247 28.73 3.98 -20.58
C ASP A 247 30.05 3.20 -20.53
N ASP A 248 30.93 3.55 -19.60
CA ASP A 248 32.22 2.88 -19.39
C ASP A 248 32.04 1.42 -18.91
N ALA A 249 31.00 1.14 -18.12
CA ALA A 249 30.68 -0.20 -17.61
C ALA A 249 29.79 -1.04 -18.54
N TYR A 250 29.33 -0.49 -19.65
CA TYR A 250 28.31 -1.08 -20.54
C TYR A 250 28.56 -2.54 -20.91
N ASP A 251 29.76 -2.86 -21.45
CA ASP A 251 30.04 -4.22 -21.95
C ASP A 251 29.99 -5.26 -20.83
N ALA A 252 30.45 -4.91 -19.63
CA ALA A 252 30.38 -5.78 -18.46
C ALA A 252 28.93 -5.95 -17.95
N ILE A 253 28.17 -4.87 -17.89
CA ILE A 253 26.73 -4.91 -17.50
C ILE A 253 25.95 -5.77 -18.49
N ARG A 254 26.19 -5.59 -19.78
CA ARG A 254 25.53 -6.38 -20.84
C ARG A 254 25.86 -7.87 -20.75
N ALA A 255 27.10 -8.22 -20.47
CA ALA A 255 27.52 -9.61 -20.31
C ALA A 255 26.82 -10.27 -19.11
N GLU A 256 26.69 -9.56 -17.99
CA GLU A 256 25.95 -10.05 -16.80
C GLU A 256 24.47 -10.21 -17.09
N ALA A 257 23.83 -9.27 -17.79
CA ALA A 257 22.43 -9.37 -18.20
C ALA A 257 22.16 -10.59 -19.08
N LEU A 258 23.06 -10.90 -20.05
CA LEU A 258 22.98 -12.11 -20.85
C LEU A 258 23.12 -13.38 -19.99
N GLY A 259 24.00 -13.36 -18.99
CA GLY A 259 24.15 -14.46 -18.04
C GLY A 259 22.89 -14.70 -17.20
N VAL A 260 22.21 -13.64 -16.81
CA VAL A 260 20.93 -13.73 -16.06
C VAL A 260 19.81 -14.30 -16.93
N LEU A 261 19.70 -13.89 -18.19
CA LEU A 261 18.70 -14.42 -19.14
C LEU A 261 18.85 -15.94 -19.36
N GLY A 262 20.05 -16.48 -19.29
CA GLY A 262 20.33 -17.91 -19.43
C GLY A 262 19.93 -18.75 -18.19
N GLN A 263 19.52 -18.13 -17.08
CA GLN A 263 19.24 -18.82 -15.82
C GLN A 263 17.73 -18.91 -15.56
N GLN A 264 17.18 -20.14 -15.65
CA GLN A 264 15.78 -20.37 -15.34
C GLN A 264 15.47 -20.08 -13.84
N GLY A 265 14.34 -19.42 -13.57
CA GLY A 265 13.79 -19.24 -12.21
C GLY A 265 14.38 -18.10 -11.39
N LYS A 266 15.24 -17.24 -11.96
CA LYS A 266 15.76 -16.04 -11.27
C LYS A 266 15.01 -14.75 -11.58
N LEU A 267 14.11 -14.78 -12.55
CA LEU A 267 13.32 -13.62 -12.92
C LEU A 267 12.03 -13.58 -12.15
N GLU A 268 11.67 -12.38 -11.71
CA GLU A 268 10.38 -12.08 -11.09
C GLU A 268 9.51 -11.31 -12.08
N ASN A 269 8.18 -11.37 -11.94
CA ASN A 269 7.32 -10.44 -12.67
C ASN A 269 7.58 -9.01 -12.15
N PHE A 270 7.75 -8.05 -13.07
CA PHE A 270 7.89 -6.64 -12.69
C PHE A 270 6.64 -6.16 -11.95
N LEU A 271 5.45 -6.50 -12.45
CA LEU A 271 4.18 -6.22 -11.80
C LEU A 271 3.72 -7.43 -10.98
N SER A 272 3.38 -7.20 -9.72
CA SER A 272 2.76 -8.22 -8.85
C SER A 272 1.25 -8.18 -9.01
N PHE A 273 0.66 -9.30 -9.47
CA PHE A 273 -0.79 -9.46 -9.58
C PHE A 273 -1.29 -10.44 -8.52
N GLN A 274 -2.41 -10.10 -7.89
CA GLN A 274 -3.09 -11.03 -6.99
C GLN A 274 -3.69 -12.21 -7.78
N PRO A 275 -3.80 -13.40 -7.18
CA PRO A 275 -4.47 -14.52 -7.83
C PRO A 275 -5.87 -14.13 -8.34
N GLY A 276 -6.11 -14.31 -9.65
CA GLY A 276 -7.37 -13.94 -10.29
C GLY A 276 -7.47 -12.48 -10.78
N GLN A 277 -6.49 -11.64 -10.52
CA GLN A 277 -6.45 -10.28 -11.05
C GLN A 277 -6.12 -10.29 -12.55
N SER A 278 -6.90 -9.56 -13.36
CA SER A 278 -6.66 -9.43 -14.79
C SER A 278 -5.42 -8.58 -15.07
N LYS A 279 -4.55 -9.06 -15.94
CA LYS A 279 -3.38 -8.33 -16.44
C LYS A 279 -3.73 -7.35 -17.59
N ALA A 280 -4.92 -7.46 -18.18
CA ALA A 280 -5.29 -6.80 -19.44
C ALA A 280 -5.25 -5.27 -19.42
N GLY A 281 -5.36 -4.65 -18.23
CA GLY A 281 -5.20 -3.18 -18.10
C GLY A 281 -3.75 -2.69 -18.00
N TYR A 282 -2.80 -3.62 -17.84
CA TYR A 282 -1.38 -3.31 -17.60
C TYR A 282 -0.47 -3.89 -18.70
N LEU A 283 -0.77 -5.08 -19.16
CA LEU A 283 -0.03 -5.79 -20.19
C LEU A 283 -0.98 -6.27 -21.28
N GLY A 284 -0.58 -6.05 -22.52
CA GLY A 284 -1.25 -6.52 -23.74
C GLY A 284 -0.22 -7.09 -24.70
N GLY A 285 -0.63 -7.33 -25.95
CA GLY A 285 0.21 -7.76 -27.04
C GLY A 285 -0.33 -8.96 -27.79
N GLU A 286 0.35 -9.33 -28.89
CA GLU A 286 -0.03 -10.42 -29.79
C GLU A 286 0.56 -11.78 -29.37
N GLY A 287 1.42 -11.81 -28.34
CA GLY A 287 2.04 -13.03 -27.81
C GLY A 287 1.04 -13.88 -27.02
N SER A 288 1.28 -15.20 -26.98
CA SER A 288 0.46 -16.15 -26.24
C SER A 288 0.49 -15.94 -24.71
N ASN A 289 1.50 -15.24 -24.19
CA ASN A 289 1.65 -14.93 -22.77
C ASN A 289 2.48 -13.66 -22.57
N PRO A 290 1.87 -12.46 -22.67
CA PRO A 290 2.57 -11.21 -22.43
C PRO A 290 3.21 -11.20 -21.03
N SER A 291 4.52 -10.91 -20.96
CA SER A 291 5.24 -10.84 -19.68
C SER A 291 6.26 -9.72 -19.68
N TRP A 292 6.28 -9.01 -18.57
CA TRP A 292 7.30 -8.05 -18.20
C TRP A 292 8.00 -8.56 -16.95
N ASP A 293 9.20 -9.07 -17.15
CA ASP A 293 10.01 -9.70 -16.12
C ASP A 293 11.13 -8.77 -15.66
N ALA A 294 11.65 -9.01 -14.48
CA ALA A 294 12.72 -8.24 -13.88
C ALA A 294 13.69 -9.11 -13.09
N PHE A 295 14.97 -8.69 -13.11
CA PHE A 295 15.99 -9.12 -12.16
C PHE A 295 16.37 -7.91 -11.32
N PHE A 296 15.81 -7.80 -10.10
CA PHE A 296 15.94 -6.63 -9.28
C PHE A 296 17.29 -6.53 -8.56
N PHE A 297 17.94 -5.38 -8.64
CA PHE A 297 19.02 -4.96 -7.74
C PHE A 297 18.44 -4.20 -6.54
N TYR A 298 17.45 -3.34 -6.80
CA TYR A 298 16.63 -2.67 -5.80
C TYR A 298 15.16 -2.73 -6.21
N ARG A 299 14.30 -2.94 -5.22
CA ARG A 299 12.84 -2.87 -5.39
C ARG A 299 12.24 -2.15 -4.20
N HIS A 300 11.48 -1.08 -4.44
CA HIS A 300 10.93 -0.21 -3.39
C HIS A 300 11.99 0.25 -2.37
N GLY A 301 13.19 0.59 -2.86
CA GLY A 301 14.33 0.96 -2.03
C GLY A 301 15.06 -0.19 -1.33
N GLN A 302 14.49 -1.39 -1.32
CA GLN A 302 15.10 -2.57 -0.72
C GLN A 302 16.17 -3.18 -1.63
N ARG A 303 17.37 -3.40 -1.10
CA ARG A 303 18.49 -3.98 -1.83
C ARG A 303 18.41 -5.50 -1.86
N TYR A 304 18.67 -6.09 -3.03
CA TYR A 304 18.69 -7.53 -3.29
C TYR A 304 20.14 -8.06 -3.32
N ASP A 305 20.72 -8.36 -2.15
CA ASP A 305 22.14 -8.72 -2.01
C ASP A 305 22.57 -9.91 -2.85
N ALA A 306 21.72 -10.94 -2.97
CA ALA A 306 21.99 -12.11 -3.80
C ALA A 306 22.15 -11.75 -5.27
N ASN A 307 21.36 -10.81 -5.77
CA ASN A 307 21.41 -10.35 -7.16
C ASN A 307 22.61 -9.45 -7.41
N HIS A 308 22.96 -8.60 -6.44
CA HIS A 308 24.21 -7.84 -6.48
C HIS A 308 25.45 -8.74 -6.51
N ALA A 309 25.46 -9.82 -5.74
CA ALA A 309 26.54 -10.80 -5.75
C ALA A 309 26.63 -11.59 -7.08
N ALA A 310 25.49 -11.85 -7.73
CA ALA A 310 25.43 -12.52 -9.02
C ALA A 310 25.90 -11.63 -10.20
N CYS A 311 25.81 -10.30 -10.06
CA CYS A 311 26.18 -9.32 -11.08
C CYS A 311 27.15 -8.26 -10.50
N PRO A 312 28.41 -8.63 -10.21
CA PRO A 312 29.36 -7.77 -9.50
C PRO A 312 29.78 -6.52 -10.30
N ALA A 313 29.81 -6.56 -11.62
CA ALA A 313 30.14 -5.38 -12.44
C ALA A 313 29.00 -4.37 -12.42
N THR A 314 27.76 -4.83 -12.60
CA THR A 314 26.56 -3.98 -12.46
C THR A 314 26.48 -3.40 -11.05
N SER A 315 26.71 -4.24 -10.02
CA SER A 315 26.71 -3.80 -8.62
C SER A 315 27.74 -2.71 -8.36
N ARG A 316 28.94 -2.83 -8.93
CA ARG A 316 30.00 -1.79 -8.82
C ARG A 316 29.57 -0.51 -9.52
N ALA A 317 29.07 -0.57 -10.73
CA ALA A 317 28.57 0.60 -11.45
C ALA A 317 27.47 1.33 -10.65
N LEU A 318 26.53 0.59 -10.09
CA LEU A 318 25.45 1.14 -9.24
C LEU A 318 25.96 1.76 -7.93
N SER A 319 27.07 1.28 -7.38
CA SER A 319 27.66 1.87 -6.16
C SER A 319 28.35 3.22 -6.41
N GLU A 320 28.61 3.56 -7.66
CA GLU A 320 29.28 4.79 -8.07
C GLU A 320 28.34 5.89 -8.55
N ILE A 321 27.03 5.63 -8.55
CA ILE A 321 25.99 6.58 -8.94
C ILE A 321 25.17 7.03 -7.75
N GLU A 322 24.61 8.24 -7.85
CA GLU A 322 23.70 8.76 -6.83
C GLU A 322 22.30 8.19 -7.01
N LEU A 323 21.91 7.27 -6.14
CA LEU A 323 20.60 6.65 -6.19
C LEU A 323 19.50 7.58 -5.63
N CYS A 324 18.31 7.52 -6.24
CA CYS A 324 17.10 8.13 -5.70
C CYS A 324 16.57 7.27 -4.54
N GLN A 325 17.18 7.38 -3.35
CA GLN A 325 16.84 6.52 -2.23
C GLN A 325 15.78 7.17 -1.33
N VAL A 326 14.63 6.49 -1.21
CA VAL A 326 13.50 6.84 -0.36
C VAL A 326 12.99 5.53 0.26
N ASP A 327 13.00 5.42 1.57
CA ASP A 327 12.69 4.19 2.28
C ASP A 327 11.29 3.65 1.92
N GLY A 328 11.24 2.38 1.54
CA GLY A 328 10.00 1.70 1.15
C GLY A 328 9.38 2.15 -0.19
N GLN A 329 10.03 3.08 -0.93
CA GLN A 329 9.46 3.67 -2.14
C GLN A 329 10.39 3.60 -3.37
N ALA A 330 11.69 3.89 -3.19
CA ALA A 330 12.66 4.02 -4.26
C ALA A 330 14.08 3.70 -3.77
N PRO A 331 15.00 3.29 -4.68
CA PRO A 331 14.81 3.17 -6.12
C PRO A 331 14.19 1.84 -6.56
N GLU A 332 13.63 1.82 -7.78
CA GLU A 332 13.51 0.62 -8.61
C GLU A 332 14.74 0.53 -9.50
N ILE A 333 15.51 -0.54 -9.41
CA ILE A 333 16.65 -0.81 -10.29
C ILE A 333 16.65 -2.28 -10.66
N CYS A 334 16.59 -2.57 -11.96
CA CYS A 334 16.55 -3.94 -12.43
C CYS A 334 17.04 -4.10 -13.88
N PHE A 335 17.43 -5.30 -14.24
CA PHE A 335 17.32 -5.67 -15.64
C PHE A 335 15.84 -5.87 -15.96
N SER A 336 15.28 -4.94 -16.72
CA SER A 336 13.89 -4.96 -17.18
C SER A 336 13.81 -5.71 -18.49
N ILE A 337 13.08 -6.82 -18.48
CA ILE A 337 13.02 -7.79 -19.58
C ILE A 337 11.60 -7.80 -20.13
N LEU A 338 11.44 -7.30 -21.35
CA LEU A 338 10.15 -7.33 -22.04
C LEU A 338 10.13 -8.49 -23.03
N GLN A 339 9.29 -9.48 -22.75
CA GLN A 339 9.21 -10.70 -23.56
C GLN A 339 8.65 -10.43 -24.96
N PRO A 340 8.92 -11.33 -25.95
CA PRO A 340 8.39 -11.22 -27.29
C PRO A 340 6.88 -10.96 -27.34
N GLY A 341 6.45 -10.08 -28.25
CA GLY A 341 5.03 -9.75 -28.45
C GLY A 341 4.35 -9.02 -27.30
N THR A 342 5.09 -8.54 -26.30
CA THR A 342 4.50 -7.86 -25.12
C THR A 342 4.39 -6.36 -25.33
N HIS A 343 3.28 -5.78 -24.86
CA HIS A 343 3.01 -4.36 -24.80
C HIS A 343 2.68 -3.95 -23.35
N ILE A 344 3.50 -3.08 -22.78
CA ILE A 344 3.21 -2.38 -21.51
C ILE A 344 2.21 -1.28 -21.86
N MET A 345 0.99 -1.39 -21.34
CA MET A 345 -0.11 -0.49 -21.67
C MET A 345 0.14 0.93 -21.17
N PRO A 346 -0.46 1.96 -21.81
CA PRO A 346 -0.28 3.35 -21.41
C PRO A 346 -0.60 3.62 -19.96
N HIS A 347 0.35 4.18 -19.21
CA HIS A 347 0.22 4.51 -17.79
C HIS A 347 1.03 5.76 -17.42
N HIS A 348 0.94 6.16 -16.15
CA HIS A 348 1.68 7.29 -15.60
C HIS A 348 2.46 6.84 -14.36
N GLY A 349 3.62 7.43 -14.15
CA GLY A 349 4.42 7.30 -12.95
C GLY A 349 3.90 8.12 -11.77
N VAL A 350 4.66 8.14 -10.70
CA VAL A 350 4.19 8.63 -9.41
C VAL A 350 4.62 10.07 -9.10
N THR A 351 5.79 10.51 -9.57
CA THR A 351 6.33 11.85 -9.23
C THR A 351 7.40 12.30 -10.22
N ASN A 352 7.42 13.59 -10.54
CA ASN A 352 8.45 14.20 -11.36
C ASN A 352 9.73 14.58 -10.57
N THR A 353 9.79 14.26 -9.28
CA THR A 353 11.01 14.44 -8.46
C THR A 353 12.07 13.39 -8.76
N ARG A 354 11.67 12.30 -9.41
CA ARG A 354 12.55 11.27 -9.98
C ARG A 354 12.20 11.05 -11.44
N LEU A 355 13.20 10.63 -12.20
CA LEU A 355 13.08 10.27 -13.61
C LEU A 355 13.48 8.81 -13.78
N VAL A 356 13.00 8.18 -14.84
CA VAL A 356 13.41 6.82 -15.22
C VAL A 356 14.53 6.91 -16.23
N MET A 357 15.64 6.24 -15.96
CA MET A 357 16.76 6.10 -16.87
C MET A 357 16.85 4.66 -17.36
N HIS A 358 16.99 4.49 -18.66
CA HIS A 358 17.26 3.21 -19.31
C HIS A 358 18.66 3.19 -19.92
N LEU A 359 19.45 2.16 -19.62
CA LEU A 359 20.60 1.76 -20.41
C LEU A 359 20.20 0.55 -21.25
N PRO A 360 19.98 0.71 -22.58
CA PRO A 360 19.56 -0.38 -23.44
C PRO A 360 20.69 -1.39 -23.66
N LEU A 361 20.46 -2.66 -23.31
CA LEU A 361 21.45 -3.73 -23.33
C LEU A 361 21.23 -4.71 -24.48
N ILE A 362 19.97 -5.07 -24.75
CA ILE A 362 19.56 -5.96 -25.84
C ILE A 362 18.30 -5.37 -26.44
N VAL A 363 18.36 -4.90 -27.65
CA VAL A 363 17.24 -4.22 -28.32
C VAL A 363 17.02 -4.81 -29.70
N PRO A 364 16.20 -5.86 -29.81
CA PRO A 364 15.84 -6.39 -31.15
C PRO A 364 14.96 -5.38 -31.91
N PRO A 365 14.93 -5.46 -33.25
CA PRO A 365 14.08 -4.59 -34.07
C PRO A 365 12.59 -4.70 -33.68
N GLY A 366 11.88 -3.58 -33.73
CA GLY A 366 10.44 -3.54 -33.38
C GLY A 366 10.16 -3.25 -31.90
N CYS A 367 11.17 -2.83 -31.14
CA CYS A 367 11.02 -2.37 -29.76
C CYS A 367 11.03 -0.85 -29.70
N ALA A 368 10.04 -0.25 -29.01
CA ALA A 368 10.02 1.20 -28.81
C ALA A 368 9.35 1.59 -27.50
N LEU A 369 9.66 2.82 -27.07
CA LEU A 369 9.06 3.56 -25.96
C LEU A 369 8.30 4.76 -26.53
N LYS A 370 7.06 4.94 -26.14
CA LYS A 370 6.28 6.13 -26.43
C LYS A 370 6.01 6.90 -25.14
N VAL A 371 6.54 8.10 -25.06
CA VAL A 371 6.15 9.08 -24.05
C VAL A 371 5.28 10.12 -24.74
N HIS A 372 4.01 10.22 -24.32
CA HIS A 372 3.04 11.11 -24.98
C HIS A 372 3.46 12.58 -24.80
N GLY A 373 3.32 13.35 -25.86
CA GLY A 373 3.85 14.72 -25.94
C GLY A 373 5.19 14.80 -26.69
N ALA A 374 5.80 13.64 -27.05
CA ALA A 374 6.99 13.55 -27.88
C ALA A 374 6.83 12.48 -28.96
N GLU A 375 7.81 12.37 -29.84
CA GLU A 375 7.88 11.29 -30.81
C GLU A 375 8.23 9.94 -30.17
N GLU A 376 7.94 8.85 -30.88
CA GLU A 376 8.31 7.51 -30.48
C GLU A 376 9.84 7.39 -30.40
N HIS A 377 10.33 6.82 -29.29
CA HIS A 377 11.75 6.57 -29.10
C HIS A 377 12.07 5.10 -29.37
N VAL A 378 12.84 4.86 -30.41
CA VAL A 378 13.44 3.53 -30.68
C VAL A 378 14.78 3.47 -29.97
N TRP A 379 14.85 2.58 -28.93
CA TRP A 379 16.10 2.39 -28.20
C TRP A 379 17.24 1.96 -29.13
N LYS A 380 18.42 2.44 -28.84
CA LYS A 380 19.66 1.96 -29.39
C LYS A 380 20.57 1.45 -28.29
N GLU A 381 21.14 0.28 -28.48
CA GLU A 381 22.07 -0.31 -27.52
C GLU A 381 23.18 0.69 -27.18
N ARG A 382 23.53 0.81 -25.89
CA ARG A 382 24.52 1.73 -25.34
C ARG A 382 24.09 3.21 -25.26
N GLU A 383 23.02 3.65 -25.90
CA GLU A 383 22.53 5.03 -25.79
C GLU A 383 21.58 5.19 -24.62
N LEU A 384 22.02 5.90 -23.57
CA LEU A 384 21.16 6.20 -22.43
C LEU A 384 19.94 7.01 -22.85
N VAL A 385 18.79 6.70 -22.28
CA VAL A 385 17.58 7.51 -22.39
C VAL A 385 17.03 7.79 -20.99
N MET A 386 16.70 9.04 -20.72
CA MET A 386 16.08 9.48 -19.46
C MET A 386 14.76 10.18 -19.78
N PHE A 387 13.69 9.78 -19.10
CA PHE A 387 12.35 10.32 -19.33
C PHE A 387 11.57 10.53 -18.04
N ASP A 388 10.63 11.47 -18.09
CA ASP A 388 9.67 11.71 -17.00
C ASP A 388 8.49 10.73 -17.17
N ASP A 389 8.43 9.73 -16.30
CA ASP A 389 7.40 8.69 -16.31
C ASP A 389 6.02 9.22 -15.86
N THR A 390 5.96 10.43 -15.32
CA THR A 390 4.68 11.10 -15.01
C THR A 390 3.92 11.55 -16.26
N PHE A 391 4.59 11.64 -17.41
CA PHE A 391 3.93 11.68 -18.69
C PHE A 391 3.34 10.31 -19.02
N ARG A 392 2.17 10.29 -19.67
CA ARG A 392 1.58 9.05 -20.16
C ARG A 392 2.57 8.34 -21.07
N HIS A 393 2.92 7.12 -20.74
CA HIS A 393 3.93 6.37 -21.50
C HIS A 393 3.57 4.89 -21.62
N GLU A 394 4.09 4.28 -22.67
CA GLU A 394 3.89 2.89 -23.04
C GLU A 394 5.13 2.34 -23.73
N ALA A 395 5.32 1.02 -23.71
CA ALA A 395 6.45 0.39 -24.36
C ALA A 395 6.07 -0.96 -24.94
N TRP A 396 6.65 -1.34 -26.06
CA TRP A 396 6.38 -2.62 -26.69
C TRP A 396 7.62 -3.31 -27.23
N ASN A 397 7.48 -4.63 -27.36
CA ASN A 397 8.43 -5.50 -28.05
C ASN A 397 7.67 -6.33 -29.09
N LYS A 398 7.73 -5.94 -30.35
CA LYS A 398 7.09 -6.64 -31.48
C LYS A 398 8.02 -7.66 -32.15
N SER A 399 9.14 -8.00 -31.50
CA SER A 399 10.12 -8.96 -32.01
C SER A 399 9.91 -10.36 -31.42
N GLU A 400 10.68 -11.32 -31.96
CA GLU A 400 10.74 -12.69 -31.47
C GLU A 400 11.78 -12.93 -30.35
N GLN A 401 12.47 -11.86 -29.91
CA GLN A 401 13.52 -11.92 -28.90
C GLN A 401 13.17 -11.00 -27.72
N ALA A 402 13.67 -11.32 -26.51
CA ALA A 402 13.48 -10.47 -25.35
C ALA A 402 14.24 -9.15 -25.49
N ARG A 403 13.60 -8.02 -25.17
CA ARG A 403 14.25 -6.71 -25.01
C ARG A 403 14.70 -6.56 -23.57
N VAL A 404 15.97 -6.14 -23.37
CA VAL A 404 16.54 -5.93 -22.03
C VAL A 404 17.13 -4.52 -21.93
N VAL A 405 16.74 -3.83 -20.88
CA VAL A 405 17.35 -2.56 -20.45
C VAL A 405 17.72 -2.65 -18.97
N LEU A 406 18.82 -1.99 -18.56
CA LEU A 406 18.98 -1.64 -17.16
C LEU A 406 18.10 -0.43 -16.90
N LEU A 407 17.01 -0.65 -16.15
CA LEU A 407 16.08 0.39 -15.70
C LEU A 407 16.54 0.88 -14.34
N MET A 408 16.54 2.20 -14.15
CA MET A 408 16.96 2.84 -12.90
C MET A 408 16.11 4.08 -12.62
N ASP A 409 15.66 4.20 -11.39
CA ASP A 409 15.18 5.48 -10.85
C ASP A 409 16.38 6.39 -10.53
N CYS A 410 16.34 7.62 -11.01
CA CYS A 410 17.30 8.65 -10.64
C CYS A 410 16.58 9.92 -10.15
N TRP A 411 17.22 10.71 -9.28
CA TRP A 411 16.71 12.03 -8.93
C TRP A 411 16.52 12.89 -10.18
N ASN A 412 15.48 13.74 -10.19
CA ASN A 412 15.43 14.78 -11.21
C ASN A 412 16.68 15.66 -11.04
N PRO A 413 17.52 15.83 -12.11
CA PRO A 413 18.81 16.52 -12.01
C PRO A 413 18.70 18.01 -11.65
N HIS A 414 17.50 18.59 -11.78
CA HIS A 414 17.23 19.98 -11.44
C HIS A 414 16.83 20.21 -9.97
N LEU A 415 16.82 19.16 -9.14
CA LEU A 415 16.71 19.26 -7.69
C LEU A 415 18.07 19.51 -7.07
N THR A 416 18.17 20.47 -6.16
CA THR A 416 19.37 20.67 -5.34
C THR A 416 19.55 19.53 -4.32
N GLY A 417 20.73 19.43 -3.71
CA GLY A 417 20.96 18.43 -2.65
C GLY A 417 20.04 18.63 -1.44
N ALA A 418 19.75 19.88 -1.05
CA ALA A 418 18.83 20.19 0.03
C ALA A 418 17.39 19.78 -0.33
N GLU A 419 16.95 20.03 -1.55
CA GLU A 419 15.63 19.64 -2.03
C GLU A 419 15.47 18.11 -2.10
N ARG A 420 16.49 17.35 -2.54
CA ARG A 420 16.47 15.87 -2.52
C ARG A 420 16.27 15.31 -1.12
N ILE A 421 16.98 15.89 -0.13
CA ILE A 421 16.82 15.52 1.28
C ILE A 421 15.39 15.83 1.75
N ALA A 422 14.89 17.03 1.46
CA ALA A 422 13.56 17.46 1.89
C ALA A 422 12.44 16.65 1.20
N VAL A 423 12.56 16.35 -0.10
CA VAL A 423 11.61 15.50 -0.86
C VAL A 423 11.62 14.08 -0.32
N ARG A 424 12.78 13.50 0.02
CA ARG A 424 12.86 12.21 0.67
C ARG A 424 12.02 12.19 1.95
N HIS A 425 12.28 13.10 2.88
CA HIS A 425 11.54 13.18 4.14
C HIS A 425 10.05 13.44 3.96
N LEU A 426 9.67 14.24 2.96
CA LEU A 426 8.27 14.46 2.62
C LEU A 426 7.62 13.15 2.17
N THR A 427 8.24 12.43 1.24
CA THR A 427 7.72 11.17 0.70
C THR A 427 7.60 10.10 1.79
N GLU A 428 8.63 9.96 2.64
CA GLU A 428 8.62 9.06 3.79
C GLU A 428 7.51 9.43 4.79
N THR A 429 7.33 10.72 5.07
CA THR A 429 6.26 11.21 5.95
C THR A 429 4.88 10.86 5.40
N ILE A 430 4.67 11.07 4.10
CA ILE A 430 3.41 10.73 3.44
C ILE A 430 3.19 9.20 3.46
N ALA A 431 4.23 8.42 3.18
CA ALA A 431 4.15 6.96 3.18
C ALA A 431 3.75 6.39 4.54
N THR A 432 4.27 6.95 5.64
CA THR A 432 3.86 6.55 7.00
C THR A 432 2.41 6.90 7.32
N TYR A 433 1.86 7.89 6.63
CA TYR A 433 0.47 8.27 6.75
C TYR A 433 -0.48 7.37 5.93
N GLU A 434 -0.04 6.93 4.75
CA GLU A 434 -0.84 6.15 3.80
C GLU A 434 -0.81 4.63 4.06
N ASN A 435 0.02 4.16 5.00
CA ASN A 435 0.17 2.74 5.31
C ASN A 435 -0.07 2.48 6.80
N PHE A 436 -1.20 1.87 7.12
CA PHE A 436 -1.49 1.49 8.50
C PHE A 436 -0.65 0.27 8.91
N PRO A 437 0.09 0.33 10.04
CA PRO A 437 0.98 -0.74 10.49
C PRO A 437 0.20 -1.87 11.17
N LEU A 438 -0.46 -2.74 10.39
CA LEU A 438 -1.30 -3.84 10.89
C LEU A 438 -0.57 -4.76 11.87
N GLU A 439 0.74 -4.96 11.69
CA GLU A 439 1.58 -5.78 12.56
C GLU A 439 1.71 -5.21 13.97
N GLN A 440 1.44 -3.92 14.17
CA GLN A 440 1.48 -3.27 15.48
C GLN A 440 0.16 -3.39 16.25
N LEU A 441 -0.93 -3.82 15.63
CA LEU A 441 -2.24 -3.92 16.30
C LEU A 441 -2.21 -4.74 17.59
N PRO A 442 -1.50 -5.89 17.71
CA PRO A 442 -1.43 -6.62 18.96
C PRO A 442 -0.74 -5.84 20.10
N ALA A 443 0.27 -5.02 19.76
CA ALA A 443 0.96 -4.18 20.74
C ALA A 443 0.07 -3.00 21.17
N ILE A 444 -0.61 -2.36 20.23
CA ILE A 444 -1.56 -1.28 20.46
C ILE A 444 -2.71 -1.76 21.36
N ALA A 445 -3.26 -2.94 21.08
CA ALA A 445 -4.33 -3.52 21.88
C ALA A 445 -3.91 -3.74 23.34
N ARG A 446 -2.70 -4.27 23.57
CA ARG A 446 -2.14 -4.43 24.93
C ARG A 446 -1.95 -3.08 25.63
N GLN A 447 -1.37 -2.11 24.92
CA GLN A 447 -1.20 -0.74 25.44
C GLN A 447 -2.54 -0.16 25.91
N LEU A 448 -3.59 -0.27 25.09
CA LEU A 448 -4.92 0.27 25.40
C LEU A 448 -5.66 -0.52 26.49
N ARG A 449 -5.26 -1.76 26.79
CA ARG A 449 -5.75 -2.51 27.97
C ARG A 449 -4.99 -2.14 29.25
N GLY A 450 -3.87 -1.45 29.15
CA GLY A 450 -2.99 -1.22 30.30
C GLY A 450 -2.11 -2.42 30.66
N ASP A 451 -2.01 -3.39 29.77
CA ASP A 451 -1.14 -4.55 29.92
C ASP A 451 0.31 -4.10 29.74
N THR A 452 1.00 -3.78 30.83
CA THR A 452 2.43 -3.41 30.80
C THR A 452 3.24 -4.62 30.32
N PRO A 453 4.18 -4.46 29.37
CA PRO A 453 5.09 -5.55 29.08
C PRO A 453 5.91 -5.86 30.32
N GLN A 454 5.90 -7.11 30.79
CA GLN A 454 6.90 -7.54 31.77
C GLN A 454 8.27 -7.35 31.14
N PRO A 455 9.21 -6.69 31.85
CA PRO A 455 10.58 -6.56 31.35
C PRO A 455 11.16 -7.96 31.19
N ALA A 456 11.68 -8.25 29.98
CA ALA A 456 12.36 -9.49 29.67
C ALA A 456 13.69 -9.61 30.42
#